data_7506a6a952046a61a5263b241fc05204
#
_entry.id   7506a6a952046a61a5263b241fc05204
#
_cell.length_a   1.000
_cell.length_b   1.000
_cell.length_c   1.000
_cell.angle_alpha   90.00
_cell.angle_beta   90.00
_cell.angle_gamma   90.00
#
_symmetry.space_group_name_H-M   'P 1'
#
loop_
_entity.id
_entity.type
_entity.pdbx_description
1 polymer ?
#
loop_
_entity_poly.entity_id
_entity_poly.type
_entity_poly.pdbx_seq_one_letter_code
_entity_poly.pdbx_strand_id
1 'polypeptide(L)'
;MAVSHRLGHVALRVQDMERAKCFYLDLGLRLTWEADDWCYVQWPTGEGIALLSPDHKAAGPHFAFHVQNRAEVDQVREQLLAKGHSCGPVHDHRDGTASFYMQDPEGNWLEMLYEPAGGLPSNIGAEPIPLTYS
;
A
#
# COMPACT_ATOMS: atom_id res chain seq x y z
N MET A 1 3.98 -18.50 -14.86
CA MET A 1 2.60 -17.98 -14.91
C MET A 1 2.59 -16.53 -14.43
N ALA A 2 1.90 -15.68 -15.16
CA ALA A 2 1.78 -14.29 -14.76
C ALA A 2 0.74 -14.15 -13.66
N VAL A 3 1.07 -13.40 -12.63
CA VAL A 3 0.15 -13.03 -11.56
C VAL A 3 -0.51 -11.71 -11.96
N SER A 4 -1.84 -11.65 -11.86
CA SER A 4 -2.57 -10.43 -12.16
C SER A 4 -2.37 -9.42 -11.04
N HIS A 5 -1.75 -8.29 -11.36
CA HIS A 5 -1.46 -7.25 -10.37
C HIS A 5 -1.40 -5.89 -11.05
N ARG A 6 -1.43 -4.85 -10.25
CA ARG A 6 -1.38 -3.47 -10.73
C ARG A 6 -0.52 -2.64 -9.79
N LEU A 7 -0.06 -1.48 -10.28
CA LEU A 7 0.54 -0.49 -9.40
C LEU A 7 -0.60 0.09 -8.55
N GLY A 8 -0.56 -0.16 -7.25
CA GLY A 8 -1.68 0.14 -6.37
C GLY A 8 -1.49 1.38 -5.51
N HIS A 9 -0.29 1.60 -4.99
CA HIS A 9 -0.03 2.81 -4.22
C HIS A 9 1.45 3.18 -4.22
N VAL A 10 1.70 4.42 -3.83
CA VAL A 10 3.04 4.89 -3.49
C VAL A 10 3.01 5.41 -2.06
N ALA A 11 4.13 5.33 -1.36
CA ALA A 11 4.29 5.88 -0.03
C ALA A 11 5.33 6.99 -0.06
N LEU A 12 4.98 8.14 0.50
CA LEU A 12 5.81 9.33 0.51
C LEU A 12 6.03 9.80 1.93
N ARG A 13 7.25 10.22 2.24
CA ARG A 13 7.54 10.87 3.52
C ARG A 13 7.19 12.34 3.40
N VAL A 14 6.42 12.87 4.36
CA VAL A 14 6.03 14.28 4.36
C VAL A 14 6.43 14.91 5.69
N GLN A 15 6.79 16.20 5.65
CA GLN A 15 7.19 16.92 6.85
C GLN A 15 5.99 17.52 7.56
N ASP A 16 4.98 17.96 6.82
CA ASP A 16 3.76 18.57 7.33
C ASP A 16 2.58 17.76 6.87
N MET A 17 2.10 16.87 7.75
CA MET A 17 1.05 15.91 7.41
C MET A 17 -0.26 16.61 7.03
N GLU A 18 -0.67 17.61 7.81
CA GLU A 18 -1.95 18.27 7.55
C GLU A 18 -1.94 19.01 6.22
N ARG A 19 -0.84 19.65 5.92
CA ARG A 19 -0.71 20.38 4.65
C ARG A 19 -0.68 19.42 3.46
N ALA A 20 0.07 18.32 3.58
CA ALA A 20 0.14 17.31 2.52
C ALA A 20 -1.22 16.66 2.29
N LYS A 21 -1.89 16.29 3.38
CA LYS A 21 -3.22 15.68 3.32
C LYS A 21 -4.21 16.62 2.61
N CYS A 22 -4.26 17.87 3.01
CA CYS A 22 -5.15 18.86 2.37
C CYS A 22 -4.87 19.01 0.88
N PHE A 23 -3.61 19.00 0.50
CA PHE A 23 -3.24 19.10 -0.91
C PHE A 23 -3.84 17.93 -1.73
N TYR A 24 -3.67 16.71 -1.25
CA TYR A 24 -4.17 15.55 -1.99
C TYR A 24 -5.70 15.45 -1.96
N LEU A 25 -6.33 15.89 -0.88
CA LEU A 25 -7.80 15.98 -0.85
C LEU A 25 -8.31 17.01 -1.85
N ASP A 26 -7.60 18.12 -1.99
CA ASP A 26 -7.96 19.14 -3.00
C ASP A 26 -7.84 18.62 -4.42
N LEU A 27 -6.93 17.68 -4.66
CA LEU A 27 -6.83 17.00 -5.97
C LEU A 27 -8.01 16.07 -6.25
N GLY A 28 -8.77 15.71 -5.23
CA GLY A 28 -9.90 14.83 -5.38
C GLY A 28 -9.75 13.45 -4.79
N LEU A 29 -8.59 13.14 -4.18
CA LEU A 29 -8.45 11.88 -3.46
C LEU A 29 -9.28 11.93 -2.18
N ARG A 30 -9.63 10.77 -1.65
CA ARG A 30 -10.41 10.64 -0.42
C ARG A 30 -9.52 10.07 0.67
N LEU A 31 -9.65 10.62 1.88
CA LEU A 31 -8.99 10.06 3.05
C LEU A 31 -9.73 8.80 3.46
N THR A 32 -9.04 7.67 3.48
CA THR A 32 -9.65 6.38 3.82
C THR A 32 -9.03 5.72 5.05
N TRP A 33 -7.83 6.14 5.45
CA TRP A 33 -7.21 5.64 6.66
C TRP A 33 -6.42 6.75 7.32
N GLU A 34 -6.50 6.83 8.65
CA GLU A 34 -5.74 7.82 9.40
C GLU A 34 -5.24 7.21 10.71
N ALA A 35 -3.94 7.37 10.96
CA ALA A 35 -3.28 7.00 12.20
C ALA A 35 -2.41 8.18 12.65
N ASP A 36 -1.78 8.06 13.80
CA ASP A 36 -0.98 9.16 14.36
C ASP A 36 0.23 9.51 13.49
N ASP A 37 0.79 8.52 12.81
CA ASP A 37 2.05 8.68 12.09
C ASP A 37 1.94 8.45 10.58
N TRP A 38 0.74 8.23 10.05
CA TRP A 38 0.53 8.10 8.61
C TRP A 38 -0.95 8.18 8.27
N CYS A 39 -1.25 8.44 6.99
CA CYS A 39 -2.61 8.35 6.48
C CYS A 39 -2.58 7.82 5.06
N TYR A 40 -3.74 7.43 4.57
CA TYR A 40 -3.91 6.91 3.22
C TYR A 40 -4.99 7.69 2.50
N VAL A 41 -4.66 8.22 1.33
CA VAL A 41 -5.60 8.92 0.46
C VAL A 41 -5.65 8.18 -0.87
N GLN A 42 -6.83 8.05 -1.46
CA GLN A 42 -6.97 7.27 -2.68
C GLN A 42 -8.05 7.79 -3.61
N TRP A 43 -7.87 7.46 -4.89
CA TRP A 43 -8.88 7.70 -5.91
C TRP A 43 -10.03 6.70 -5.75
N PRO A 44 -11.22 7.02 -6.29
CA PRO A 44 -12.32 6.05 -6.30
C PRO A 44 -11.99 4.72 -6.96
N THR A 45 -11.04 4.72 -7.89
CA THR A 45 -10.56 3.50 -8.56
C THR A 45 -9.63 2.65 -7.69
N GLY A 46 -9.22 3.17 -6.51
CA GLY A 46 -8.48 2.40 -5.53
C GLY A 46 -7.00 2.68 -5.43
N GLU A 47 -6.39 3.30 -6.44
CA GLU A 47 -4.98 3.68 -6.36
C GLU A 47 -4.81 4.76 -5.31
N GLY A 48 -3.74 4.69 -4.55
CA GLY A 48 -3.59 5.60 -3.44
C GLY A 48 -2.18 6.04 -3.15
N ILE A 49 -2.09 6.93 -2.16
CA ILE A 49 -0.83 7.47 -1.67
C ILE A 49 -0.86 7.35 -0.16
N ALA A 50 0.14 6.66 0.39
CA ALA A 50 0.38 6.63 1.82
C ALA A 50 1.28 7.80 2.17
N LEU A 51 0.83 8.66 3.08
CA LEU A 51 1.60 9.80 3.56
C LEU A 51 2.17 9.42 4.92
N LEU A 52 3.50 9.37 5.00
CA LEU A 52 4.21 8.93 6.19
C LEU A 52 4.79 10.14 6.90
N SER A 53 4.51 10.31 8.20
CA SER A 53 5.09 11.39 8.98
C SER A 53 6.59 11.14 9.18
N PRO A 54 7.35 12.15 9.61
CA PRO A 54 8.77 11.94 9.92
C PRO A 54 9.00 10.87 10.98
N ASP A 55 8.02 10.64 11.86
CA ASP A 55 8.13 9.68 12.96
C ASP A 55 7.72 8.26 12.57
N HIS A 56 7.18 8.06 11.38
CA HIS A 56 6.76 6.73 10.96
C HIS A 56 7.96 5.81 10.78
N LYS A 57 7.99 4.70 11.51
CA LYS A 57 9.15 3.79 11.53
C LYS A 57 8.93 2.49 10.80
N ALA A 58 7.66 2.12 10.57
CA ALA A 58 7.35 0.79 10.01
C ALA A 58 7.79 0.66 8.56
N ALA A 59 7.78 1.75 7.80
CA ALA A 59 8.21 1.74 6.41
C ALA A 59 8.73 3.11 6.00
N GLY A 60 9.58 3.14 4.98
CA GLY A 60 9.99 4.36 4.31
C GLY A 60 9.25 4.53 2.99
N PRO A 61 9.65 5.51 2.18
CA PRO A 61 9.06 5.69 0.86
C PRO A 61 9.21 4.44 -0.01
N HIS A 62 8.15 4.09 -0.72
CA HIS A 62 8.13 2.93 -1.60
C HIS A 62 6.95 3.05 -2.56
N PHE A 63 6.90 2.16 -3.54
CA PHE A 63 5.69 1.97 -4.35
C PHE A 63 5.25 0.52 -4.16
N ALA A 64 4.00 0.23 -4.50
CA ALA A 64 3.45 -1.09 -4.25
C ALA A 64 2.67 -1.60 -5.45
N PHE A 65 2.85 -2.89 -5.72
CA PHE A 65 1.96 -3.63 -6.61
C PHE A 65 0.92 -4.34 -5.75
N HIS A 66 -0.33 -4.29 -6.18
CA HIS A 66 -1.42 -4.95 -5.48
C HIS A 66 -1.84 -6.21 -6.23
N VAL A 67 -2.04 -7.29 -5.50
CA VAL A 67 -2.59 -8.54 -6.03
C VAL A 67 -3.90 -8.84 -5.33
N GLN A 68 -4.78 -9.57 -5.99
CA GLN A 68 -6.14 -9.76 -5.51
C GLN A 68 -6.36 -11.10 -4.79
N ASN A 69 -5.35 -11.94 -4.75
CA ASN A 69 -5.43 -13.25 -4.11
C ASN A 69 -4.28 -13.39 -3.13
N ARG A 70 -4.60 -13.75 -1.88
CA ARG A 70 -3.58 -13.87 -0.84
C ARG A 70 -2.45 -14.82 -1.24
N ALA A 71 -2.80 -15.93 -1.90
CA ALA A 71 -1.80 -16.91 -2.32
C ALA A 71 -0.83 -16.35 -3.36
N GLU A 72 -1.22 -15.33 -4.11
CA GLU A 72 -0.34 -14.72 -5.11
C GLU A 72 0.85 -14.01 -4.49
N VAL A 73 0.70 -13.50 -3.26
CA VAL A 73 1.83 -12.88 -2.55
C VAL A 73 2.95 -13.91 -2.38
N ASP A 74 2.60 -15.11 -1.90
CA ASP A 74 3.57 -16.18 -1.73
C ASP A 74 4.12 -16.68 -3.06
N GLN A 75 3.27 -16.80 -4.07
CA GLN A 75 3.67 -17.26 -5.40
C GLN A 75 4.67 -16.32 -6.06
N VAL A 76 4.42 -15.02 -6.00
CA VAL A 76 5.34 -14.02 -6.56
C VAL A 76 6.68 -14.08 -5.83
N ARG A 77 6.64 -14.17 -4.51
CA ARG A 77 7.85 -14.25 -3.70
C ARG A 77 8.68 -15.47 -4.08
N GLU A 78 8.03 -16.64 -4.19
CA GLU A 78 8.71 -17.89 -4.58
C GLU A 78 9.35 -17.77 -5.96
N GLN A 79 8.64 -17.18 -6.91
CA GLN A 79 9.16 -17.00 -8.27
C GLN A 79 10.38 -16.07 -8.28
N LEU A 80 10.34 -15.01 -7.50
CA LEU A 80 11.45 -14.07 -7.44
C LEU A 80 12.67 -14.69 -6.76
N LEU A 81 12.45 -15.43 -5.68
CA LEU A 81 13.53 -16.14 -5.00
C LEU A 81 14.17 -17.18 -5.94
N ALA A 82 13.35 -17.88 -6.72
CA ALA A 82 13.85 -18.88 -7.67
C ALA A 82 14.70 -18.25 -8.77
N LYS A 83 14.47 -16.98 -9.06
CA LYS A 83 15.25 -16.22 -10.05
C LYS A 83 16.48 -15.54 -9.44
N GLY A 84 16.73 -15.76 -8.16
CA GLY A 84 17.92 -15.23 -7.48
C GLY A 84 17.74 -13.86 -6.83
N HIS A 85 16.51 -13.34 -6.76
CA HIS A 85 16.27 -12.06 -6.10
C HIS A 85 16.08 -12.26 -4.60
N SER A 86 16.40 -11.23 -3.81
CA SER A 86 16.18 -11.24 -2.38
C SER A 86 14.82 -10.60 -2.08
N CYS A 87 14.05 -11.24 -1.22
CA CYS A 87 12.74 -10.73 -0.80
C CYS A 87 12.66 -10.80 0.72
N GLY A 88 12.03 -9.80 1.32
CA GLY A 88 11.72 -9.84 2.74
C GLY A 88 10.67 -10.89 3.05
N PRO A 89 10.42 -11.16 4.33
CA PRO A 89 9.40 -12.12 4.72
C PRO A 89 7.99 -11.60 4.46
N VAL A 90 7.05 -12.51 4.29
CA VAL A 90 5.63 -12.14 4.16
C VAL A 90 5.07 -11.89 5.56
N HIS A 91 4.34 -10.78 5.70
CA HIS A 91 3.63 -10.43 6.91
C HIS A 91 2.13 -10.35 6.62
N ASP A 92 1.33 -10.98 7.48
CA ASP A 92 -0.11 -10.79 7.48
C ASP A 92 -0.42 -9.64 8.43
N HIS A 93 -1.21 -8.68 7.96
CA HIS A 93 -1.52 -7.48 8.73
C HIS A 93 -2.90 -7.61 9.39
N ARG A 94 -3.11 -6.83 10.45
CA ARG A 94 -4.36 -6.90 11.22
C ARG A 94 -5.59 -6.56 10.40
N ASP A 95 -5.41 -5.73 9.38
CA ASP A 95 -6.51 -5.28 8.53
C ASP A 95 -6.90 -6.28 7.44
N GLY A 96 -6.25 -7.45 7.40
CA GLY A 96 -6.53 -8.47 6.41
C GLY A 96 -5.67 -8.37 5.16
N THR A 97 -4.82 -7.36 5.04
CA THR A 97 -3.83 -7.31 3.97
C THR A 97 -2.64 -8.18 4.32
N ALA A 98 -1.79 -8.47 3.34
CA ALA A 98 -0.55 -9.20 3.56
C ALA A 98 0.45 -8.73 2.52
N SER A 99 1.72 -8.66 2.89
CA SER A 99 2.72 -8.14 1.96
C SER A 99 4.13 -8.61 2.28
N PHE A 100 5.01 -8.42 1.31
CA PHE A 100 6.46 -8.44 1.56
C PHE A 100 7.09 -7.25 0.86
N TYR A 101 8.25 -6.85 1.36
CA TYR A 101 9.05 -5.76 0.79
C TYR A 101 10.29 -6.32 0.14
N MET A 102 10.78 -5.63 -0.88
CA MET A 102 12.05 -5.92 -1.51
C MET A 102 12.60 -4.66 -2.15
N GLN A 103 13.84 -4.71 -2.59
CA GLN A 103 14.46 -3.62 -3.33
C GLN A 103 14.70 -4.06 -4.76
N ASP A 104 14.59 -3.08 -5.70
CA ASP A 104 15.03 -3.32 -7.05
C ASP A 104 16.57 -3.22 -7.10
N PRO A 105 17.21 -3.48 -8.26
CA PRO A 105 18.67 -3.44 -8.34
C PRO A 105 19.30 -2.10 -8.01
N GLU A 106 18.53 -1.01 -8.08
CA GLU A 106 19.03 0.34 -7.77
C GLU A 106 18.74 0.77 -6.33
N GLY A 107 18.14 -0.13 -5.53
CA GLY A 107 17.86 0.16 -4.14
C GLY A 107 16.51 0.80 -3.88
N ASN A 108 15.65 0.88 -4.87
CA ASN A 108 14.31 1.43 -4.68
C ASN A 108 13.43 0.39 -3.99
N TRP A 109 12.73 0.80 -2.93
CA TRP A 109 11.86 -0.09 -2.19
C TRP A 109 10.54 -0.27 -2.89
N LEU A 110 10.06 -1.50 -2.90
CA LEU A 110 8.72 -1.84 -3.39
C LEU A 110 8.07 -2.87 -2.48
N GLU A 111 6.76 -2.88 -2.52
CA GLU A 111 5.94 -3.79 -1.74
C GLU A 111 5.03 -4.58 -2.68
N MET A 112 4.85 -5.87 -2.39
CA MET A 112 3.83 -6.69 -3.05
C MET A 112 2.74 -6.92 -2.02
N LEU A 113 1.55 -6.38 -2.26
CA LEU A 113 0.48 -6.31 -1.26
C LEU A 113 -0.77 -7.05 -1.75
N TYR A 114 -1.29 -7.92 -0.90
CA TYR A 114 -2.61 -8.50 -1.11
C TYR A 114 -3.68 -7.46 -0.74
N GLU A 115 -4.53 -7.13 -1.71
CA GLU A 115 -5.66 -6.24 -1.51
C GLU A 115 -6.91 -7.11 -1.40
N PRO A 116 -7.58 -7.15 -0.22
CA PRO A 116 -8.77 -8.00 -0.04
C PRO A 116 -9.91 -7.61 -0.97
N ALA A 117 -10.85 -8.54 -1.15
CA ALA A 117 -12.09 -8.23 -1.86
C ALA A 117 -12.77 -7.05 -1.17
N GLY A 118 -13.23 -6.08 -1.96
CA GLY A 118 -13.77 -4.84 -1.42
C GLY A 118 -12.74 -3.74 -1.27
N GLY A 119 -11.46 -4.01 -1.55
CA GLY A 119 -10.40 -3.04 -1.48
C GLY A 119 -9.72 -2.95 -0.11
N LEU A 120 -8.89 -1.94 0.06
CA LEU A 120 -8.18 -1.72 1.31
C LEU A 120 -9.15 -1.22 2.39
N PRO A 121 -8.92 -1.57 3.66
CA PRO A 121 -9.82 -1.17 4.75
C PRO A 121 -9.79 0.33 5.01
N SER A 122 -10.86 0.83 5.61
CA SER A 122 -10.98 2.23 6.01
C SER A 122 -11.27 2.33 7.50
N ASN A 123 -10.73 3.37 8.13
CA ASN A 123 -11.04 3.68 9.54
C ASN A 123 -11.63 5.08 9.69
N ILE A 124 -12.14 5.66 8.61
CA ILE A 124 -12.63 7.04 8.62
C ILE A 124 -14.12 7.08 8.90
N GLY A 125 -14.48 7.81 9.94
CA GLY A 125 -15.88 8.03 10.33
C GLY A 125 -16.54 6.84 10.97
N ALA A 126 -17.82 6.99 11.30
CA ALA A 126 -18.64 5.94 11.92
C ALA A 126 -18.99 4.85 10.90
N GLU A 127 -19.13 5.25 9.63
CA GLU A 127 -19.40 4.31 8.56
C GLU A 127 -18.16 4.20 7.68
N PRO A 128 -17.63 3.00 7.49
CA PRO A 128 -16.46 2.83 6.64
C PRO A 128 -16.74 3.32 5.23
N ILE A 129 -15.75 4.00 4.65
CA ILE A 129 -15.82 4.39 3.25
C ILE A 129 -15.57 3.15 2.42
N PRO A 130 -16.46 2.81 1.48
CA PRO A 130 -16.21 1.66 0.62
C PRO A 130 -14.93 1.85 -0.18
N LEU A 131 -14.11 0.82 -0.24
CA LEU A 131 -12.82 0.88 -0.93
C LEU A 131 -12.90 0.33 -2.35
N THR A 132 -13.99 -0.30 -2.70
CA THR A 132 -14.26 -0.66 -4.08
C THR A 132 -15.09 0.44 -4.69
N TYR A 133 -14.46 1.23 -5.47
CA TYR A 133 -15.09 2.41 -6.07
C TYR A 133 -15.34 2.21 -7.53
N SER A 134 -15.61 1.07 -7.88
CA SER A 134 -15.90 0.82 -9.28
C SER A 134 -17.32 1.13 -9.61
#